data_6c90889ed9f67910c25fef3f49169aff
#
_entry.id   6c90889ed9f67910c25fef3f49169aff
#
_cell.length_a   1.000
_cell.length_b   1.000
_cell.length_c   1.000
_cell.angle_alpha   90.00
_cell.angle_beta   90.00
_cell.angle_gamma   90.00
#
_symmetry.space_group_name_H-M   'P 1'
#
loop_
_entity.id
_entity.type
_entity.pdbx_description
1 polymer ?
#
loop_
_entity_poly.entity_id
_entity_poly.type
_entity_poly.pdbx_seq_one_letter_code
_entity_poly.pdbx_strand_id
1 'polypeptide(L)'
;MSSIIYNRNQIVKALKGLDLIKPIEKGFVEYSRGNSVVPPVGELIFDDPPGDVHIKYGYIKRDENYVIKIASGFPKNDFLGLSTSHGLMVMFDKN
;
A
#
# COMPACT_ATOMS: atom_id res chain seq x y z
N MET A 1 -22.68 2.57 -6.25
CA MET A 1 -21.43 2.64 -5.50
C MET A 1 -20.61 3.82 -6.01
N SER A 2 -20.14 4.68 -5.13
CA SER A 2 -19.25 5.77 -5.50
C SER A 2 -17.83 5.46 -5.03
N SER A 3 -16.85 5.88 -5.82
CA SER A 3 -15.44 5.71 -5.50
C SER A 3 -14.77 7.08 -5.42
N ILE A 4 -13.85 7.24 -4.49
CA ILE A 4 -13.07 8.46 -4.33
C ILE A 4 -11.62 8.13 -4.68
N ILE A 5 -11.02 8.96 -5.53
CA ILE A 5 -9.63 8.79 -5.94
C ILE A 5 -8.83 9.98 -5.42
N TYR A 6 -7.74 9.69 -4.70
CA TYR A 6 -6.82 10.71 -4.20
C TYR A 6 -5.49 10.58 -4.93
N ASN A 7 -5.00 11.68 -5.47
CA ASN A 7 -3.66 11.73 -6.02
C ASN A 7 -2.62 11.96 -4.91
N ARG A 8 -1.34 11.85 -5.27
CA ARG A 8 -0.24 12.01 -4.32
C ARG A 8 -0.31 13.33 -3.55
N ASN A 9 -0.58 14.44 -4.24
CA ASN A 9 -0.60 15.75 -3.59
C ASN A 9 -1.74 15.86 -2.58
N GLN A 10 -2.89 15.31 -2.89
CA GLN A 10 -4.03 15.27 -1.97
C GLN A 10 -3.70 14.44 -0.73
N ILE A 11 -3.03 13.29 -0.90
CA ILE A 11 -2.63 12.43 0.20
C ILE A 11 -1.62 13.13 1.09
N VAL A 12 -0.58 13.73 0.52
CA VAL A 12 0.44 14.48 1.27
C VAL A 12 -0.20 15.58 2.09
N LYS A 13 -1.12 16.32 1.50
CA LYS A 13 -1.85 17.41 2.19
C LYS A 13 -2.72 16.88 3.32
N ALA A 14 -3.42 15.78 3.10
CA ALA A 14 -4.29 15.18 4.11
C ALA A 14 -3.50 14.63 5.31
N LEU A 15 -2.28 14.16 5.10
CA LEU A 15 -1.45 13.60 6.16
C LEU A 15 -0.74 14.65 7.02
N LYS A 16 -0.69 15.90 6.56
CA LYS A 16 -0.06 16.97 7.33
C LYS A 16 -0.76 17.18 8.66
N GLY A 17 0.02 17.27 9.74
CA GLY A 17 -0.51 17.51 11.07
C GLY A 17 -1.13 16.30 11.75
N LEU A 18 -1.17 15.14 11.10
CA LEU A 18 -1.66 13.92 11.72
C LEU A 18 -0.52 13.20 12.46
N ASP A 19 -0.86 12.64 13.62
CA ASP A 19 0.04 11.70 14.30
C ASP A 19 -0.10 10.34 13.63
N LEU A 20 0.90 9.96 12.84
CA LEU A 20 0.92 8.67 12.14
C LEU A 20 1.55 7.55 12.97
N ILE A 21 2.27 7.91 14.01
CA ILE A 21 3.01 6.93 14.83
C ILE A 21 2.04 6.04 15.61
N LYS A 22 1.08 6.64 16.30
CA LYS A 22 0.12 5.88 17.11
C LYS A 22 -0.68 4.85 16.34
N PRO A 23 -1.32 5.19 15.20
CA PRO A 23 -2.06 4.19 14.44
C PRO A 23 -1.15 3.10 13.85
N ILE A 24 0.08 3.43 13.48
CA ILE A 24 1.04 2.44 12.98
C ILE A 24 1.49 1.50 14.11
N GLU A 25 1.78 2.03 15.30
CA GLU A 25 2.09 1.21 16.47
C GLU A 25 0.95 0.25 16.80
N LYS A 26 -0.28 0.74 16.77
CA LYS A 26 -1.46 -0.09 16.99
C LYS A 26 -1.55 -1.22 15.96
N GLY A 27 -1.26 -0.92 14.70
CA GLY A 27 -1.23 -1.93 13.64
C GLY A 27 -0.20 -3.03 13.90
N PHE A 28 1.01 -2.66 14.31
CA PHE A 28 2.05 -3.62 14.66
C PHE A 28 1.66 -4.48 15.88
N VAL A 29 1.05 -3.88 16.88
CA VAL A 29 0.57 -4.62 18.06
C VAL A 29 -0.50 -5.64 17.67
N GLU A 30 -1.46 -5.24 16.85
CA GLU A 30 -2.51 -6.13 16.35
C GLU A 30 -1.92 -7.28 15.53
N TYR A 31 -0.94 -7.01 14.69
CA TYR A 31 -0.22 -8.01 13.94
C TYR A 31 0.48 -9.01 14.88
N SER A 32 1.19 -8.51 15.88
CA SER A 32 1.92 -9.35 16.84
C SER A 32 1.00 -10.22 17.68
N ARG A 33 -0.23 -9.77 17.93
CA ARG A 33 -1.24 -10.51 18.68
C ARG A 33 -2.01 -11.52 17.84
N GLY A 34 -1.72 -11.62 16.55
CA GLY A 34 -2.47 -12.49 15.65
C GLY A 34 -3.84 -11.95 15.25
N ASN A 35 -4.09 -10.66 15.44
CA ASN A 35 -5.38 -10.02 15.13
C ASN A 35 -5.45 -9.44 13.73
N SER A 36 -4.50 -9.77 12.88
CA SER A 36 -4.52 -9.36 11.48
C SER A 36 -4.44 -10.57 10.55
N VAL A 37 -4.95 -10.39 9.36
CA VAL A 37 -4.84 -11.38 8.28
C VAL A 37 -3.99 -10.75 7.19
N VAL A 38 -2.78 -11.28 6.98
CA VAL A 38 -1.83 -10.79 5.99
C VAL A 38 -1.36 -11.99 5.16
N PRO A 39 -2.03 -12.27 4.02
CA PRO A 39 -1.62 -13.38 3.15
C PRO A 39 -0.21 -13.18 2.58
N PRO A 40 0.40 -14.23 2.02
CA PRO A 40 1.69 -14.10 1.35
C PRO A 40 1.68 -13.05 0.25
N VAL A 41 2.81 -12.36 0.06
CA VAL A 41 2.96 -11.32 -0.94
C VAL A 41 2.89 -11.91 -2.35
N GLY A 42 2.05 -11.32 -3.20
CA GLY A 42 2.07 -11.59 -4.64
C GLY A 42 3.24 -10.86 -5.29
N GLU A 43 3.91 -11.51 -6.24
CA GLU A 43 5.11 -10.96 -6.85
C GLU A 43 5.16 -11.24 -8.33
N LEU A 44 5.53 -10.21 -9.11
CA LEU A 44 5.88 -10.33 -10.52
C LEU A 44 7.31 -9.84 -10.70
N ILE A 45 8.13 -10.65 -11.35
CA ILE A 45 9.52 -10.30 -11.64
C ILE A 45 9.67 -10.13 -13.14
N PHE A 46 10.30 -9.03 -13.55
CA PHE A 46 10.56 -8.72 -14.96
C PHE A 46 12.07 -8.68 -15.20
N ASP A 47 12.50 -9.29 -16.29
CA ASP A 47 13.91 -9.35 -16.66
C ASP A 47 14.31 -8.20 -17.59
N ASP A 48 13.42 -7.80 -18.49
CA ASP A 48 13.70 -6.76 -19.48
C ASP A 48 12.45 -5.90 -19.77
N PRO A 49 12.41 -4.68 -19.26
CA PRO A 49 13.38 -4.09 -18.33
C PRO A 49 13.35 -4.79 -16.96
N PRO A 50 14.47 -4.81 -16.22
CA PRO A 50 14.47 -5.39 -14.90
C PRO A 50 13.59 -4.60 -13.94
N GLY A 51 12.78 -5.30 -13.18
CA GLY A 51 11.87 -4.69 -12.24
C GLY A 51 10.99 -5.71 -11.55
N ASP A 52 10.21 -5.22 -10.61
CA ASP A 52 9.30 -6.07 -9.87
C ASP A 52 8.00 -5.34 -9.54
N VAL A 53 6.97 -6.14 -9.26
CA VAL A 53 5.69 -5.67 -8.72
C VAL A 53 5.38 -6.55 -7.52
N HIS A 54 5.03 -5.90 -6.40
CA HIS A 54 4.57 -6.58 -5.20
C HIS A 54 3.12 -6.21 -4.91
N ILE A 55 2.33 -7.22 -4.60
CA ILE A 55 0.93 -7.05 -4.22
C ILE A 55 0.80 -7.51 -2.78
N LYS A 56 0.47 -6.57 -1.91
CA LYS A 56 0.28 -6.81 -0.47
C LYS A 56 -1.15 -6.46 -0.11
N TYR A 57 -1.76 -7.28 0.71
CA TYR A 57 -3.15 -7.06 1.08
C TYR A 57 -3.41 -7.67 2.45
N GLY A 58 -4.42 -7.15 3.11
CA GLY A 58 -4.77 -7.64 4.42
C GLY A 58 -5.75 -6.75 5.14
N TYR A 59 -6.07 -7.15 6.34
CA TYR A 59 -6.95 -6.40 7.23
C TYR A 59 -6.67 -6.73 8.69
N ILE A 60 -7.08 -5.83 9.56
CA ILE A 60 -7.09 -6.08 11.00
C ILE A 60 -8.47 -6.66 11.33
N LYS A 61 -8.50 -7.76 12.08
CA LYS A 61 -9.76 -8.37 12.54
C LYS A 61 -10.56 -7.33 13.31
N ARG A 62 -11.87 -7.29 13.07
CA ARG A 62 -12.84 -6.34 13.62
C ARG A 62 -12.85 -4.98 12.92
N ASP A 63 -11.88 -4.65 12.09
CA ASP A 63 -11.98 -3.44 11.27
C ASP A 63 -13.00 -3.64 10.16
N GLU A 64 -13.61 -2.55 9.75
CA GLU A 64 -14.63 -2.57 8.69
C GLU A 64 -14.02 -2.50 7.30
N ASN A 65 -12.74 -2.17 7.21
CA ASN A 65 -12.05 -1.96 5.95
C ASN A 65 -10.95 -3.00 5.73
N TYR A 66 -10.62 -3.22 4.48
CA TYR A 66 -9.43 -3.95 4.08
C TYR A 66 -8.68 -3.18 3.01
N VAL A 67 -7.40 -3.48 2.85
CA VAL A 67 -6.49 -2.72 2.00
C VAL A 67 -5.77 -3.66 1.04
N ILE A 68 -5.64 -3.21 -0.21
CA ILE A 68 -4.81 -3.85 -1.22
C ILE A 68 -3.81 -2.81 -1.71
N LYS A 69 -2.52 -3.14 -1.67
CA LYS A 69 -1.44 -2.28 -2.12
C LYS A 69 -0.70 -2.94 -3.27
N ILE A 70 -0.51 -2.17 -4.34
CA ILE A 70 0.31 -2.58 -5.48
C ILE A 70 1.48 -1.61 -5.54
N ALA A 71 2.70 -2.14 -5.55
CA ALA A 71 3.90 -1.34 -5.64
C ALA A 71 4.85 -1.94 -6.67
N SER A 72 5.36 -1.11 -7.58
CA SER A 72 6.29 -1.53 -8.63
C SER A 72 7.59 -0.75 -8.55
N GLY A 73 8.68 -1.40 -8.93
CA GLY A 73 10.00 -0.81 -9.02
C GLY A 73 10.67 -1.17 -10.34
N PHE A 74 11.11 -0.16 -11.08
CA PHE A 74 11.86 -0.30 -12.31
C PHE A 74 13.08 0.62 -12.25
N PRO A 75 14.22 0.11 -11.73
CA PRO A 75 15.41 0.94 -11.46
C PRO A 75 15.97 1.67 -12.68
N LYS A 76 15.86 1.07 -13.86
CA LYS A 76 16.37 1.69 -15.10
C LYS A 76 15.55 2.88 -15.56
N ASN A 77 14.37 3.11 -15.02
CA ASN A 77 13.58 4.30 -15.32
C ASN A 77 14.33 5.60 -14.99
N ASP A 78 15.27 5.55 -14.05
CA ASP A 78 16.09 6.69 -13.70
C ASP A 78 16.90 7.20 -14.91
N PHE A 79 17.41 6.31 -15.75
CA PHE A 79 18.13 6.67 -16.98
C PHE A 79 17.23 7.34 -18.02
N LEU A 80 15.92 7.17 -17.91
CA LEU A 80 14.93 7.75 -18.81
C LEU A 80 14.28 9.01 -18.23
N GLY A 81 14.71 9.46 -17.05
CA GLY A 81 14.11 10.59 -16.35
C GLY A 81 12.72 10.29 -15.82
N LEU A 82 12.37 9.02 -15.65
CA LEU A 82 11.07 8.57 -15.13
C LEU A 82 11.22 8.12 -13.67
N SER A 83 10.11 8.14 -12.94
CA SER A 83 10.09 7.60 -11.58
C SER A 83 10.40 6.10 -11.57
N THR A 84 11.23 5.67 -10.62
CA THR A 84 11.60 4.26 -10.46
C THR A 84 10.56 3.47 -9.67
N SER A 85 9.67 4.15 -8.95
CA SER A 85 8.65 3.50 -8.11
C SER A 85 7.28 4.07 -8.42
N HIS A 86 6.32 3.18 -8.55
CA HIS A 86 4.91 3.52 -8.71
C HIS A 86 4.08 2.65 -7.78
N GLY A 87 3.02 3.20 -7.26
CA GLY A 87 2.16 2.44 -6.36
C GLY A 87 0.73 2.93 -6.36
N LEU A 88 -0.13 2.03 -5.95
CA LEU A 88 -1.55 2.27 -5.77
C LEU A 88 -2.00 1.55 -4.51
N MET A 89 -2.80 2.21 -3.71
CA MET A 89 -3.44 1.60 -2.55
C MET A 89 -4.95 1.75 -2.68
N VAL A 90 -5.65 0.66 -2.46
CA VAL A 90 -7.12 0.63 -2.52
C VAL A 90 -7.64 0.19 -1.17
N MET A 91 -8.61 0.93 -0.66
CA MET A 91 -9.29 0.60 0.59
C MET A 91 -10.76 0.32 0.29
N PHE A 92 -11.24 -0.79 0.79
CA PHE A 92 -12.62 -1.24 0.61
C PHE A 92 -13.32 -1.42 1.95
N ASP A 93 -14.61 -1.20 1.96
CA ASP A 93 -15.47 -1.64 3.03
C ASP A 93 -15.83 -3.12 2.85
N LYS A 94 -16.05 -3.82 3.95
CA LYS A 94 -16.53 -5.21 3.92
C LYS A 94 -18.00 -5.33 3.55
N ASN A 95 -18.70 -4.22 3.59
CA ASN A 95 -20.15 -4.21 3.34
C ASN A 95 -20.49 -3.96 1.89
#